data_d9f6127f560192a72f4aa4c64534ba64
#
_entry.id   d9f6127f560192a72f4aa4c64534ba64
#
_cell.length_a   1.000
_cell.length_b   1.000
_cell.length_c   1.000
_cell.angle_alpha   90.00
_cell.angle_beta   90.00
_cell.angle_gamma   90.00
#
_symmetry.space_group_name_H-M   'P 1'
#
loop_
_entity.id
_entity.type
_entity.pdbx_description
1 polymer ?
#
loop_
_entity_poly.entity_id
_entity_poly.type
_entity_poly.pdbx_seq_one_letter_code
_entity_poly.pdbx_strand_id
1 'polypeptide(L)'
;MLRNAPCRLLPQPTSYIPGPRLLHAVMRAYARRGDTAATLSAFARLTSTSVPDTFTTCEIPWHATDVVLEPSNTSIILAMDAMLQQRGVLASTVPQLLHFLKQVDRSWGSWRARHEPAARPMFINLRTMRHVLTWCLHANAHDEVRPVLRFQQGLLRRELRWHTSPHARPVWLQDPNEWASLRRWRHTLQQLVQRRWISERQERALYVKALHVVRHRVMGTARKMAHTSHRHIIPSSGTS
;
A
#
# COMPACT_ATOMS: atom_id res chain seq x y z
N MET A 1 -23.23 -36.38 -41.97
CA MET A 1 -24.05 -35.22 -41.56
C MET A 1 -23.76 -34.90 -40.10
N LEU A 2 -22.83 -34.00 -39.87
CA LEU A 2 -22.47 -33.52 -38.51
C LEU A 2 -23.38 -32.33 -38.20
N ARG A 3 -24.25 -32.48 -37.20
CA ARG A 3 -25.16 -31.44 -36.72
C ARG A 3 -24.32 -30.38 -35.95
N ASN A 4 -24.33 -29.17 -36.47
CA ASN A 4 -23.82 -27.97 -35.78
C ASN A 4 -24.61 -27.76 -34.48
N ALA A 5 -24.01 -28.05 -33.35
CA ALA A 5 -24.55 -27.63 -32.07
C ALA A 5 -24.39 -26.07 -31.98
N PRO A 6 -25.44 -25.33 -31.59
CA PRO A 6 -25.33 -23.90 -31.42
C PRO A 6 -24.35 -23.61 -30.27
N CYS A 7 -23.31 -22.86 -30.54
CA CYS A 7 -22.48 -22.27 -29.52
C CYS A 7 -23.39 -21.51 -28.55
N ARG A 8 -23.55 -22.03 -27.33
CA ARG A 8 -24.16 -21.27 -26.24
C ARG A 8 -23.28 -20.03 -26.02
N LEU A 9 -23.82 -18.88 -26.40
CA LEU A 9 -23.25 -17.59 -26.01
C LEU A 9 -23.12 -17.62 -24.50
N LEU A 10 -21.88 -17.67 -24.04
CA LEU A 10 -21.58 -17.42 -22.64
C LEU A 10 -22.18 -16.05 -22.27
N PRO A 11 -22.85 -15.91 -21.12
CA PRO A 11 -23.39 -14.64 -20.71
C PRO A 11 -22.25 -13.62 -20.77
N GLN A 12 -22.51 -12.49 -21.44
CA GLN A 12 -21.57 -11.41 -21.52
C GLN A 12 -21.13 -11.06 -20.10
N PRO A 13 -19.84 -10.98 -19.81
CA PRO A 13 -19.39 -10.67 -18.46
C PRO A 13 -20.00 -9.31 -18.10
N THR A 14 -20.93 -9.31 -17.14
CA THR A 14 -21.31 -8.09 -16.43
C THR A 14 -20.03 -7.38 -16.10
N SER A 15 -19.91 -6.10 -16.47
CA SER A 15 -18.71 -5.27 -16.40
C SER A 15 -17.97 -5.47 -15.07
N TYR A 16 -17.03 -6.42 -15.07
CA TYR A 16 -16.21 -6.74 -13.91
C TYR A 16 -15.22 -5.59 -13.76
N ILE A 17 -15.42 -4.75 -12.77
CA ILE A 17 -14.43 -3.73 -12.40
C ILE A 17 -13.27 -4.49 -11.72
N PRO A 18 -12.11 -4.60 -12.38
CA PRO A 18 -10.99 -5.31 -11.80
C PRO A 18 -10.52 -4.58 -10.54
N GLY A 19 -10.53 -5.28 -9.41
CA GLY A 19 -10.06 -4.74 -8.15
C GLY A 19 -8.54 -4.88 -7.94
N PRO A 20 -7.99 -4.36 -6.84
CA PRO A 20 -6.56 -4.44 -6.51
C PRO A 20 -5.99 -5.88 -6.48
N ARG A 21 -6.86 -6.87 -6.33
CA ARG A 21 -6.48 -8.30 -6.38
C ARG A 21 -5.99 -8.74 -7.76
N LEU A 22 -6.56 -8.16 -8.84
CA LEU A 22 -6.10 -8.45 -10.20
C LEU A 22 -4.68 -7.92 -10.41
N LEU A 23 -4.43 -6.66 -10.05
CA LEU A 23 -3.07 -6.08 -10.10
C LEU A 23 -2.06 -6.99 -9.39
N HIS A 24 -2.43 -7.46 -8.20
CA HIS A 24 -1.61 -8.38 -7.41
C HIS A 24 -1.33 -9.70 -8.12
N ALA A 25 -2.37 -10.34 -8.68
CA ALA A 25 -2.22 -11.62 -9.36
C ALA A 25 -1.28 -11.51 -10.55
N VAL A 26 -1.46 -10.46 -11.35
CA VAL A 26 -0.65 -10.18 -12.53
C VAL A 26 0.80 -9.91 -12.17
N MET A 27 1.05 -8.99 -11.26
CA MET A 27 2.41 -8.66 -10.82
C MET A 27 3.12 -9.87 -10.23
N ARG A 28 2.42 -10.70 -9.44
CA ARG A 28 2.98 -11.95 -8.92
C ARG A 28 3.31 -12.97 -10.00
N ALA A 29 2.50 -13.05 -11.05
CA ALA A 29 2.77 -13.96 -12.16
C ALA A 29 4.09 -13.60 -12.86
N TYR A 30 4.32 -12.32 -13.14
CA TYR A 30 5.58 -11.85 -13.72
C TYR A 30 6.75 -11.98 -12.73
N ALA A 31 6.58 -11.58 -11.49
CA ALA A 31 7.61 -11.68 -10.46
C ALA A 31 8.08 -13.14 -10.24
N ARG A 32 7.18 -14.12 -10.27
CA ARG A 32 7.53 -15.56 -10.17
C ARG A 32 8.36 -16.05 -11.35
N ARG A 33 8.23 -15.43 -12.51
CA ARG A 33 9.04 -15.74 -13.71
C ARG A 33 10.38 -15.00 -13.73
N GLY A 34 10.64 -14.16 -12.73
CA GLY A 34 11.80 -13.29 -12.69
C GLY A 34 11.71 -12.11 -13.67
N ASP A 35 10.56 -11.88 -14.30
CA ASP A 35 10.34 -10.81 -15.25
C ASP A 35 10.06 -9.49 -14.52
N THR A 36 11.14 -8.83 -14.15
CA THR A 36 11.09 -7.56 -13.41
C THR A 36 10.58 -6.41 -14.28
N ALA A 37 10.91 -6.41 -15.58
CA ALA A 37 10.46 -5.38 -16.52
C ALA A 37 8.93 -5.43 -16.69
N ALA A 38 8.36 -6.62 -16.93
CA ALA A 38 6.92 -6.79 -17.04
C ALA A 38 6.20 -6.51 -15.70
N THR A 39 6.83 -6.82 -14.57
CA THR A 39 6.26 -6.48 -13.23
C THR A 39 6.12 -4.96 -13.06
N LEU A 40 7.14 -4.19 -13.43
CA LEU A 40 7.13 -2.73 -13.35
C LEU A 40 6.16 -2.11 -14.37
N SER A 41 6.12 -2.64 -15.59
CA SER A 41 5.18 -2.20 -16.63
C SER A 41 3.74 -2.43 -16.23
N ALA A 42 3.42 -3.60 -15.63
CA ALA A 42 2.09 -3.90 -15.12
C ALA A 42 1.68 -2.93 -14.01
N PHE A 43 2.61 -2.62 -13.09
CA PHE A 43 2.35 -1.63 -12.05
C PHE A 43 2.08 -0.26 -12.65
N ALA A 44 2.98 0.25 -13.48
CA ALA A 44 2.87 1.59 -14.08
C ALA A 44 1.57 1.76 -14.85
N ARG A 45 1.25 0.79 -15.71
CA ARG A 45 0.09 0.84 -16.60
C ARG A 45 -1.24 0.75 -15.84
N LEU A 46 -1.34 -0.22 -14.93
CA LEU A 46 -2.59 -0.46 -14.21
C LEU A 46 -2.84 0.57 -13.08
N THR A 47 -1.82 1.27 -12.60
CA THR A 47 -1.98 2.28 -11.54
C THR A 47 -1.85 3.71 -12.06
N SER A 48 -1.55 3.90 -13.35
CA SER A 48 -1.20 5.21 -13.93
C SER A 48 -0.12 5.95 -13.13
N THR A 49 0.83 5.17 -12.57
CA THR A 49 1.93 5.71 -11.78
C THR A 49 3.23 5.47 -12.52
N SER A 50 3.97 6.53 -12.83
CA SER A 50 5.26 6.39 -13.52
C SER A 50 6.29 5.66 -12.64
N VAL A 51 7.06 4.80 -13.29
CA VAL A 51 8.26 4.18 -12.74
C VAL A 51 9.43 5.07 -13.14
N PRO A 52 10.44 5.28 -12.26
CA PRO A 52 11.60 6.09 -12.63
C PRO A 52 12.31 5.51 -13.88
N ASP A 53 12.71 6.39 -14.81
CA ASP A 53 13.33 6.02 -16.10
C ASP A 53 14.63 5.22 -15.98
N THR A 54 15.21 5.19 -14.79
CA THR A 54 16.40 4.40 -14.47
C THR A 54 16.13 2.89 -14.44
N PHE A 55 14.86 2.46 -14.42
CA PHE A 55 14.46 1.06 -14.41
C PHE A 55 13.88 0.65 -15.75
N THR A 56 14.22 -0.57 -16.16
CA THR A 56 13.74 -1.13 -17.42
C THR A 56 12.27 -1.52 -17.28
N THR A 57 11.47 -1.07 -18.23
CA THR A 57 10.09 -1.50 -18.45
C THR A 57 10.00 -2.16 -19.82
N CYS A 58 8.94 -2.92 -20.09
CA CYS A 58 8.69 -3.52 -21.40
C CYS A 58 7.24 -3.26 -21.82
N GLU A 59 6.97 -3.44 -23.10
CA GLU A 59 5.60 -3.52 -23.56
C GLU A 59 4.95 -4.80 -23.06
N ILE A 60 3.79 -4.67 -22.44
CA ILE A 60 2.97 -5.81 -22.05
C ILE A 60 1.81 -5.94 -23.04
N PRO A 61 1.51 -7.18 -23.51
CA PRO A 61 0.56 -7.44 -24.58
C PRO A 61 -0.91 -7.25 -24.18
N TRP A 62 -1.18 -6.29 -23.31
CA TRP A 62 -2.54 -6.00 -22.90
C TRP A 62 -3.00 -4.71 -23.56
N HIS A 63 -4.07 -4.82 -24.30
CA HIS A 63 -4.80 -3.65 -24.72
C HIS A 63 -5.33 -2.94 -23.49
N ALA A 64 -5.02 -1.65 -23.38
CA ALA A 64 -5.40 -0.85 -22.24
C ALA A 64 -6.91 -0.91 -22.05
N THR A 65 -7.32 -1.49 -20.95
CA THR A 65 -8.60 -1.10 -20.38
C THR A 65 -8.36 0.25 -19.69
N ASP A 66 -9.24 1.22 -19.90
CA ASP A 66 -9.18 2.54 -19.23
C ASP A 66 -9.34 2.46 -17.70
N VAL A 67 -9.12 1.28 -17.16
CA VAL A 67 -9.30 0.98 -15.73
C VAL A 67 -8.01 1.27 -14.99
N VAL A 68 -8.03 2.34 -14.22
CA VAL A 68 -6.96 2.68 -13.28
C VAL A 68 -7.24 2.00 -11.94
N LEU A 69 -6.31 1.15 -11.49
CA LEU A 69 -6.42 0.40 -10.25
C LEU A 69 -5.64 1.07 -9.12
N GLU A 70 -6.26 1.19 -7.96
CA GLU A 70 -5.55 1.68 -6.77
C GLU A 70 -4.43 0.71 -6.37
N PRO A 71 -3.16 1.19 -6.22
CA PRO A 71 -2.08 0.34 -5.78
C PRO A 71 -2.27 -0.06 -4.31
N SER A 72 -2.14 -1.34 -4.04
CA SER A 72 -2.07 -1.84 -2.68
C SER A 72 -0.63 -1.78 -2.15
N ASN A 73 -0.45 -1.81 -0.83
CA ASN A 73 0.89 -1.89 -0.25
C ASN A 73 1.68 -3.12 -0.73
N THR A 74 1.01 -4.21 -1.08
CA THR A 74 1.69 -5.39 -1.63
C THR A 74 2.11 -5.18 -3.08
N SER A 75 1.31 -4.50 -3.93
CA SER A 75 1.74 -4.17 -5.29
C SER A 75 2.91 -3.18 -5.29
N ILE A 76 2.91 -2.22 -4.37
CA ILE A 76 4.04 -1.30 -4.16
C ILE A 76 5.31 -2.07 -3.79
N ILE A 77 5.23 -3.02 -2.83
CA ILE A 77 6.37 -3.84 -2.44
C ILE A 77 6.87 -4.68 -3.62
N LEU A 78 5.98 -5.32 -4.39
CA LEU A 78 6.38 -6.09 -5.57
C LEU A 78 7.10 -5.23 -6.62
N ALA A 79 6.64 -4.00 -6.85
CA ALA A 79 7.32 -3.08 -7.75
C ALA A 79 8.71 -2.70 -7.23
N MET A 80 8.84 -2.39 -5.94
CA MET A 80 10.13 -2.08 -5.33
C MET A 80 11.09 -3.28 -5.34
N ASP A 81 10.59 -4.50 -5.09
CA ASP A 81 11.40 -5.72 -5.17
C ASP A 81 11.90 -5.94 -6.61
N ALA A 82 11.07 -5.67 -7.63
CA ALA A 82 11.49 -5.73 -9.03
C ALA A 82 12.59 -4.70 -9.37
N MET A 83 12.47 -3.47 -8.84
CA MET A 83 13.51 -2.43 -8.98
C MET A 83 14.84 -2.89 -8.37
N LEU A 84 14.80 -3.51 -7.19
CA LEU A 84 15.99 -4.02 -6.52
C LEU A 84 16.62 -5.20 -7.25
N GLN A 85 15.80 -6.07 -7.85
CA GLN A 85 16.30 -7.18 -8.66
C GLN A 85 17.04 -6.68 -9.91
N GLN A 86 16.61 -5.55 -10.51
CA GLN A 86 17.28 -4.96 -11.66
C GLN A 86 18.62 -4.28 -11.32
N ARG A 87 18.69 -3.63 -10.16
CA ARG A 87 19.84 -2.76 -9.81
C ARG A 87 20.68 -3.27 -8.64
N GLY A 88 20.19 -4.28 -7.93
CA GLY A 88 20.80 -4.72 -6.68
C GLY A 88 20.46 -3.81 -5.49
N VAL A 89 20.80 -4.27 -4.29
CA VAL A 89 20.60 -3.50 -3.05
C VAL A 89 21.82 -2.59 -2.82
N LEU A 90 21.86 -1.49 -3.57
CA LEU A 90 22.94 -0.49 -3.50
C LEU A 90 22.45 0.78 -2.80
N ALA A 91 23.36 1.53 -2.21
CA ALA A 91 23.05 2.82 -1.59
C ALA A 91 22.40 3.80 -2.59
N SER A 92 22.83 3.79 -3.84
CA SER A 92 22.28 4.60 -4.94
C SER A 92 20.87 4.20 -5.38
N THR A 93 20.41 3.00 -5.05
CA THR A 93 19.06 2.54 -5.37
C THR A 93 18.02 3.08 -4.37
N VAL A 94 18.41 3.33 -3.12
CA VAL A 94 17.49 3.79 -2.06
C VAL A 94 16.81 5.13 -2.39
N PRO A 95 17.51 6.18 -2.87
CA PRO A 95 16.88 7.42 -3.31
C PRO A 95 15.82 7.22 -4.40
N GLN A 96 16.07 6.30 -5.33
CA GLN A 96 15.14 5.99 -6.42
C GLN A 96 13.87 5.31 -5.91
N LEU A 97 13.99 4.39 -4.95
CA LEU A 97 12.85 3.79 -4.27
C LEU A 97 12.04 4.82 -3.48
N LEU A 98 12.72 5.74 -2.79
CA LEU A 98 12.07 6.82 -2.07
C LEU A 98 11.35 7.77 -3.04
N HIS A 99 11.98 8.09 -4.19
CA HIS A 99 11.36 8.89 -5.25
C HIS A 99 10.09 8.21 -5.77
N PHE A 100 10.17 6.93 -6.09
CA PHE A 100 9.02 6.13 -6.53
C PHE A 100 7.87 6.16 -5.49
N LEU A 101 8.15 5.94 -4.21
CA LEU A 101 7.13 6.02 -3.16
C LEU A 101 6.50 7.41 -3.07
N LYS A 102 7.28 8.47 -3.24
CA LYS A 102 6.76 9.84 -3.27
C LYS A 102 5.88 10.07 -4.50
N GLN A 103 6.22 9.50 -5.66
CA GLN A 103 5.38 9.57 -6.86
C GLN A 103 4.05 8.84 -6.65
N VAL A 104 4.09 7.59 -6.16
CA VAL A 104 2.88 6.83 -5.81
C VAL A 104 1.97 7.63 -4.88
N ASP A 105 2.55 8.19 -3.82
CA ASP A 105 1.81 8.98 -2.83
C ASP A 105 1.17 10.24 -3.42
N ARG A 106 1.89 10.95 -4.31
CA ARG A 106 1.39 12.16 -4.97
C ARG A 106 0.30 11.84 -6.00
N SER A 107 0.54 10.87 -6.88
CA SER A 107 -0.41 10.49 -7.94
C SER A 107 -1.75 10.08 -7.33
N TRP A 108 -1.72 9.20 -6.34
CA TRP A 108 -2.93 8.71 -5.71
C TRP A 108 -3.56 9.71 -4.73
N GLY A 109 -2.76 10.52 -4.06
CA GLY A 109 -3.27 11.62 -3.25
C GLY A 109 -4.04 12.64 -4.10
N SER A 110 -3.51 13.01 -5.26
CA SER A 110 -4.18 13.91 -6.21
C SER A 110 -5.41 13.29 -6.86
N TRP A 111 -5.35 12.00 -7.20
CA TRP A 111 -6.48 11.27 -7.78
C TRP A 111 -7.65 11.22 -6.78
N ARG A 112 -7.40 10.82 -5.54
CA ARG A 112 -8.42 10.75 -4.49
C ARG A 112 -9.01 12.12 -4.15
N ALA A 113 -8.18 13.16 -4.08
CA ALA A 113 -8.66 14.51 -3.82
C ALA A 113 -9.67 14.99 -4.88
N ARG A 114 -9.52 14.53 -6.13
CA ARG A 114 -10.44 14.88 -7.23
C ARG A 114 -11.69 14.02 -7.28
N HIS A 115 -11.57 12.71 -7.05
CA HIS A 115 -12.65 11.76 -7.28
C HIS A 115 -13.38 11.36 -5.99
N GLU A 116 -12.67 11.37 -4.88
CA GLU A 116 -13.20 10.94 -3.58
C GLU A 116 -12.69 11.86 -2.45
N PRO A 117 -13.09 13.13 -2.42
CA PRO A 117 -12.54 14.09 -1.44
C PRO A 117 -12.79 13.69 0.02
N ALA A 118 -13.84 12.90 0.29
CA ALA A 118 -14.12 12.35 1.62
C ALA A 118 -13.39 11.04 1.91
N ALA A 119 -12.66 10.48 0.92
CA ALA A 119 -11.93 9.23 1.13
C ALA A 119 -10.68 9.47 1.99
N ARG A 120 -10.32 8.42 2.69
CA ARG A 120 -9.04 8.38 3.43
C ARG A 120 -7.88 8.59 2.46
N PRO A 121 -6.89 9.43 2.81
CA PRO A 121 -5.67 9.54 2.02
C PRO A 121 -5.00 8.17 1.89
N MET A 122 -4.36 7.93 0.75
CA MET A 122 -3.58 6.72 0.58
C MET A 122 -2.55 6.61 1.69
N PHE A 123 -2.51 5.46 2.34
CA PHE A 123 -1.55 5.20 3.39
C PHE A 123 -0.56 4.11 2.97
N ILE A 124 0.67 4.52 2.81
CA ILE A 124 1.79 3.59 2.69
C ILE A 124 2.05 3.03 4.09
N ASN A 125 1.73 1.75 4.29
CA ASN A 125 1.70 1.13 5.62
C ASN A 125 3.10 0.88 6.21
N LEU A 126 3.13 0.53 7.51
CA LEU A 126 4.37 0.28 8.24
C LEU A 126 5.21 -0.87 7.65
N ARG A 127 4.57 -1.83 6.98
CA ARG A 127 5.28 -2.91 6.30
C ARG A 127 6.11 -2.38 5.14
N THR A 128 5.53 -1.56 4.28
CA THR A 128 6.25 -0.92 3.15
C THR A 128 7.35 0.02 3.66
N MET A 129 7.05 0.83 4.70
CA MET A 129 8.03 1.70 5.33
C MET A 129 9.22 0.92 5.89
N ARG A 130 8.95 -0.22 6.53
CA ARG A 130 9.98 -1.11 7.06
C ARG A 130 10.88 -1.65 5.95
N HIS A 131 10.31 -2.08 4.82
CA HIS A 131 11.11 -2.60 3.70
C HIS A 131 12.18 -1.58 3.27
N VAL A 132 11.82 -0.33 3.07
CA VAL A 132 12.80 0.71 2.66
C VAL A 132 13.90 0.90 3.72
N LEU A 133 13.56 0.93 5.00
CA LEU A 133 14.55 1.04 6.07
C LEU A 133 15.46 -0.20 6.16
N THR A 134 14.90 -1.39 5.92
CA THR A 134 15.69 -2.62 5.88
C THR A 134 16.70 -2.58 4.74
N TRP A 135 16.34 -2.02 3.59
CA TRP A 135 17.29 -1.85 2.49
C TRP A 135 18.34 -0.78 2.77
N CYS A 136 17.99 0.32 3.44
CA CYS A 136 19.01 1.24 3.94
C CYS A 136 20.06 0.51 4.78
N LEU A 137 19.62 -0.40 5.67
CA LEU A 137 20.51 -1.21 6.51
C LEU A 137 21.39 -2.16 5.69
N HIS A 138 20.82 -2.86 4.72
CA HIS A 138 21.54 -3.82 3.87
C HIS A 138 22.53 -3.13 2.93
N ALA A 139 22.13 -2.00 2.35
CA ALA A 139 22.96 -1.21 1.45
C ALA A 139 23.99 -0.32 2.20
N ASN A 140 23.98 -0.33 3.53
CA ASN A 140 24.74 0.59 4.37
C ASN A 140 24.54 2.07 3.98
N ALA A 141 23.33 2.43 3.56
CA ALA A 141 22.95 3.75 3.06
C ALA A 141 22.59 4.71 4.19
N HIS A 142 23.55 5.10 5.02
CA HIS A 142 23.35 5.94 6.19
C HIS A 142 22.68 7.29 5.83
N ASP A 143 23.15 7.94 4.77
CA ASP A 143 22.69 9.28 4.39
C ASP A 143 21.23 9.29 3.93
N GLU A 144 20.74 8.16 3.42
CA GLU A 144 19.38 8.00 2.95
C GLU A 144 18.37 7.74 4.08
N VAL A 145 18.82 7.35 5.25
CA VAL A 145 17.91 7.07 6.38
C VAL A 145 17.12 8.30 6.79
N ARG A 146 17.76 9.47 6.86
CA ARG A 146 17.11 10.71 7.27
C ARG A 146 16.00 11.15 6.28
N PRO A 147 16.22 11.18 4.96
CA PRO A 147 15.17 11.41 3.97
C PRO A 147 13.99 10.44 4.07
N VAL A 148 14.28 9.13 4.23
CA VAL A 148 13.26 8.09 4.38
C VAL A 148 12.42 8.33 5.64
N LEU A 149 13.04 8.59 6.79
CA LEU A 149 12.32 8.84 8.04
C LEU A 149 11.48 10.12 7.99
N ARG A 150 11.96 11.19 7.32
CA ARG A 150 11.17 12.41 7.11
C ARG A 150 9.91 12.13 6.29
N PHE A 151 10.02 11.34 5.23
CA PHE A 151 8.88 10.92 4.42
C PHE A 151 7.88 10.11 5.25
N GLN A 152 8.35 9.09 5.99
CA GLN A 152 7.52 8.28 6.88
C GLN A 152 6.82 9.14 7.94
N GLN A 153 7.52 10.08 8.52
CA GLN A 153 6.95 11.01 9.51
C GLN A 153 5.83 11.87 8.90
N GLY A 154 5.99 12.30 7.65
CA GLY A 154 4.97 13.02 6.89
C GLY A 154 3.71 12.18 6.69
N LEU A 155 3.87 10.91 6.30
CA LEU A 155 2.76 9.96 6.14
C LEU A 155 2.00 9.73 7.46
N LEU A 156 2.72 9.48 8.55
CA LEU A 156 2.11 9.27 9.87
C LEU A 156 1.35 10.51 10.37
N ARG A 157 1.90 11.72 10.17
CA ARG A 157 1.21 12.98 10.54
C ARG A 157 -0.07 13.19 9.73
N ARG A 158 -0.06 12.86 8.45
CA ARG A 158 -1.23 13.02 7.58
C ARG A 158 -2.33 12.03 7.96
N GLU A 159 -1.96 10.81 8.26
CA GLU A 159 -2.87 9.78 8.75
C GLU A 159 -3.52 10.15 10.09
N LEU A 160 -2.73 10.63 11.04
CA LEU A 160 -3.25 11.09 12.33
C LEU A 160 -4.23 12.25 12.16
N ARG A 161 -3.90 13.25 11.33
CA ARG A 161 -4.81 14.36 11.05
C ARG A 161 -6.13 13.89 10.44
N TRP A 162 -6.08 12.90 9.54
CA TRP A 162 -7.28 12.35 8.96
C TRP A 162 -8.15 11.66 10.02
N HIS A 163 -7.58 10.85 10.90
CA HIS A 163 -8.32 10.18 11.97
C HIS A 163 -8.96 11.14 12.97
N THR A 164 -8.41 12.33 13.15
CA THR A 164 -8.97 13.38 14.02
C THR A 164 -9.97 14.29 13.28
N SER A 165 -10.12 14.15 11.98
CA SER A 165 -11.08 14.92 11.19
C SER A 165 -12.52 14.46 11.48
N PRO A 166 -13.49 15.40 11.58
CA PRO A 166 -14.91 15.07 11.72
C PRO A 166 -15.47 14.32 10.50
N HIS A 167 -14.81 14.43 9.35
CA HIS A 167 -15.18 13.72 8.11
C HIS A 167 -14.57 12.33 7.99
N ALA A 168 -13.74 11.91 8.95
CA ALA A 168 -13.12 10.61 8.93
C ALA A 168 -14.18 9.50 8.96
N ARG A 169 -14.43 8.89 7.81
CA ARG A 169 -15.24 7.68 7.76
C ARG A 169 -14.40 6.50 8.27
N PRO A 170 -14.92 5.67 9.14
CA PRO A 170 -14.20 4.49 9.58
C PRO A 170 -13.98 3.56 8.38
N VAL A 171 -12.75 3.29 8.10
CA VAL A 171 -12.35 2.37 7.04
C VAL A 171 -12.26 0.97 7.62
N TRP A 172 -12.99 0.05 7.02
CA TRP A 172 -13.08 -1.36 7.40
C TRP A 172 -11.86 -2.20 7.01
N LEU A 173 -10.78 -1.59 6.57
CA LEU A 173 -9.57 -2.29 6.19
C LEU A 173 -8.73 -2.61 7.42
N GLN A 174 -9.15 -3.64 8.15
CA GLN A 174 -8.30 -4.27 9.15
C GLN A 174 -7.23 -5.09 8.42
N ASP A 175 -5.99 -4.66 8.48
CA ASP A 175 -4.88 -5.59 8.35
C ASP A 175 -4.69 -6.23 9.75
N PRO A 176 -5.07 -7.50 9.94
CA PRO A 176 -4.92 -8.18 11.23
C PRO A 176 -3.47 -8.21 11.71
N ASN A 177 -2.53 -7.91 10.81
CA ASN A 177 -1.11 -7.88 11.07
C ASN A 177 -0.55 -6.48 11.40
N GLU A 178 -1.38 -5.45 11.60
CA GLU A 178 -0.87 -4.09 11.86
C GLU A 178 0.00 -4.04 13.13
N TRP A 179 -0.39 -4.71 14.20
CA TRP A 179 0.43 -4.80 15.41
C TRP A 179 1.75 -5.55 15.19
N ALA A 180 1.72 -6.61 14.40
CA ALA A 180 2.94 -7.33 14.03
C ALA A 180 3.84 -6.46 13.15
N SER A 181 3.24 -5.69 12.22
CA SER A 181 3.96 -4.75 11.37
C SER A 181 4.60 -3.62 12.19
N LEU A 182 3.89 -3.08 13.19
CA LEU A 182 4.42 -2.07 14.11
C LEU A 182 5.62 -2.59 14.90
N ARG A 183 5.52 -3.79 15.47
CA ARG A 183 6.63 -4.41 16.21
C ARG A 183 7.85 -4.62 15.34
N ARG A 184 7.68 -5.17 14.13
CA ARG A 184 8.78 -5.40 13.18
C ARG A 184 9.41 -4.09 12.70
N TRP A 185 8.60 -3.07 12.46
CA TRP A 185 9.08 -1.74 12.08
C TRP A 185 9.87 -1.09 13.21
N ARG A 186 9.38 -1.18 14.46
CA ARG A 186 10.13 -0.70 15.64
C ARG A 186 11.48 -1.40 15.77
N HIS A 187 11.51 -2.72 15.59
CA HIS A 187 12.76 -3.47 15.61
C HIS A 187 13.78 -2.94 14.57
N THR A 188 13.32 -2.63 13.36
CA THR A 188 14.19 -2.00 12.35
C THR A 188 14.69 -0.62 12.80
N LEU A 189 13.86 0.21 13.45
CA LEU A 189 14.33 1.47 14.03
C LEU A 189 15.37 1.26 15.12
N GLN A 190 15.21 0.26 15.97
CA GLN A 190 16.20 -0.09 17.01
C GLN A 190 17.54 -0.51 16.39
N GLN A 191 17.54 -1.24 15.28
CA GLN A 191 18.77 -1.55 14.55
C GLN A 191 19.48 -0.26 14.05
N LEU A 192 18.71 0.74 13.59
CA LEU A 192 19.27 2.05 13.22
C LEU A 192 19.87 2.80 14.41
N VAL A 193 19.24 2.69 15.59
CA VAL A 193 19.79 3.25 16.85
C VAL A 193 21.10 2.55 17.22
N GLN A 194 21.13 1.21 17.18
CA GLN A 194 22.34 0.41 17.46
C GLN A 194 23.52 0.80 16.55
N ARG A 195 23.23 1.10 15.29
CA ARG A 195 24.25 1.60 14.34
C ARG A 195 24.56 3.10 14.51
N ARG A 196 23.91 3.79 15.46
CA ARG A 196 24.04 5.24 15.69
C ARG A 196 23.61 6.11 14.49
N TRP A 197 22.77 5.58 13.61
CA TRP A 197 22.25 6.31 12.46
C TRP A 197 21.07 7.24 12.83
N ILE A 198 20.37 6.91 13.91
CA ILE A 198 19.35 7.76 14.54
C ILE A 198 19.53 7.75 16.06
N SER A 199 18.97 8.75 16.75
CA SER A 199 18.95 8.78 18.20
C SER A 199 17.76 8.00 18.78
N GLU A 200 17.88 7.53 20.01
CA GLU A 200 16.74 6.90 20.75
C GLU A 200 15.53 7.83 20.84
N ARG A 201 15.77 9.15 20.98
CA ARG A 201 14.69 10.15 20.99
C ARG A 201 13.91 10.15 19.67
N GLN A 202 14.60 10.03 18.55
CA GLN A 202 13.97 9.93 17.21
C GLN A 202 13.18 8.63 17.05
N GLU A 203 13.76 7.48 17.46
CA GLU A 203 13.05 6.19 17.47
C GLU A 203 11.77 6.29 18.28
N ARG A 204 11.85 6.73 19.53
CA ARG A 204 10.72 6.86 20.44
C ARG A 204 9.63 7.78 19.88
N ALA A 205 10.00 8.94 19.33
CA ALA A 205 9.05 9.88 18.74
C ALA A 205 8.31 9.32 17.52
N LEU A 206 9.00 8.54 16.66
CA LEU A 206 8.40 7.89 15.52
C LEU A 206 7.49 6.74 15.96
N TYR A 207 7.95 5.92 16.90
CA TYR A 207 7.18 4.80 17.43
C TYR A 207 5.86 5.24 18.07
N VAL A 208 5.89 6.28 18.90
CA VAL A 208 4.68 6.83 19.53
C VAL A 208 3.66 7.28 18.48
N LYS A 209 4.09 7.97 17.42
CA LYS A 209 3.20 8.38 16.32
C LYS A 209 2.60 7.19 15.60
N ALA A 210 3.42 6.19 15.26
CA ALA A 210 2.93 4.97 14.61
C ALA A 210 1.98 4.18 15.50
N LEU A 211 2.25 4.11 16.80
CA LEU A 211 1.38 3.50 17.79
C LEU A 211 0.01 4.17 17.84
N HIS A 212 -0.05 5.50 17.81
CA HIS A 212 -1.31 6.24 17.74
C HIS A 212 -2.08 5.91 16.45
N VAL A 213 -1.43 5.89 15.29
CA VAL A 213 -2.06 5.49 14.02
C VAL A 213 -2.67 4.09 14.13
N VAL A 214 -1.90 3.11 14.60
CA VAL A 214 -2.38 1.73 14.74
C VAL A 214 -3.53 1.62 15.74
N ARG A 215 -3.45 2.31 16.87
CA ARG A 215 -4.55 2.36 17.85
C ARG A 215 -5.83 2.91 17.26
N HIS A 216 -5.77 4.03 16.56
CA HIS A 216 -6.95 4.63 15.92
C HIS A 216 -7.58 3.70 14.89
N ARG A 217 -6.78 2.96 14.13
CA ARG A 217 -7.26 1.97 13.18
C ARG A 217 -7.96 0.80 13.85
N VAL A 218 -7.39 0.26 14.92
CA VAL A 218 -7.93 -0.90 15.62
C VAL A 218 -9.13 -0.53 16.49
N MET A 219 -9.07 0.58 17.23
CA MET A 219 -10.15 0.97 18.16
C MET A 219 -11.36 1.59 17.44
N GLY A 220 -11.16 2.26 16.32
CA GLY A 220 -12.26 2.76 15.49
C GLY A 220 -13.20 1.66 15.00
N THR A 221 -12.70 0.45 14.85
CA THR A 221 -13.47 -0.75 14.49
C THR A 221 -14.20 -1.36 15.68
N ALA A 222 -13.58 -1.42 16.87
CA ALA A 222 -14.20 -2.01 18.08
C ALA A 222 -15.44 -1.22 18.53
N ARG A 223 -15.39 0.10 18.54
CA ARG A 223 -16.53 0.96 18.89
C ARG A 223 -17.74 0.78 17.97
N LYS A 224 -17.54 0.47 16.67
CA LYS A 224 -18.63 0.24 15.73
C LYS A 224 -19.26 -1.14 15.84
N MET A 225 -18.48 -2.19 16.10
CA MET A 225 -19.04 -3.52 16.37
C MET A 225 -19.97 -3.49 17.58
N ALA A 226 -19.62 -2.75 18.62
CA ALA A 226 -20.47 -2.56 19.78
C ALA A 226 -21.78 -1.81 19.42
N HIS A 227 -21.74 -0.79 18.55
CA HIS A 227 -22.96 -0.07 18.14
C HIS A 227 -23.88 -0.85 17.19
N THR A 228 -23.32 -1.74 16.34
CA THR A 228 -24.14 -2.57 15.45
C THR A 228 -24.80 -3.72 16.18
N SER A 229 -24.15 -4.29 17.19
CA SER A 229 -24.73 -5.34 18.03
C SER A 229 -25.92 -4.84 18.87
N HIS A 230 -25.93 -3.58 19.29
CA HIS A 230 -27.05 -3.00 20.03
C HIS A 230 -28.28 -2.65 19.17
N ARG A 231 -28.14 -2.52 17.84
CA ARG A 231 -29.29 -2.22 16.95
C ARG A 231 -30.11 -3.45 16.53
N HIS A 232 -29.62 -4.66 16.75
CA HIS A 232 -30.34 -5.89 16.41
C HIS A 232 -31.15 -6.50 17.57
N ILE A 233 -31.18 -5.84 18.75
CA ILE A 233 -32.04 -6.26 19.87
C ILE A 233 -33.14 -5.22 20.03
N ILE A 234 -34.04 -5.12 19.07
CA ILE A 234 -35.39 -4.58 19.29
C ILE A 234 -36.29 -5.79 19.33
N PRO A 235 -36.85 -6.15 20.51
CA PRO A 235 -37.86 -7.19 20.55
C PRO A 235 -39.10 -6.67 19.83
N SER A 236 -39.55 -7.44 18.82
CA SER A 236 -40.87 -7.26 18.25
C SER A 236 -41.89 -7.52 19.34
N SER A 237 -42.32 -6.46 20.03
CA SER A 237 -43.48 -6.51 20.88
C SER A 237 -44.71 -6.78 20.01
N GLY A 238 -45.14 -8.02 20.06
CA GLY A 238 -46.41 -8.44 19.48
C GLY A 238 -47.55 -7.67 20.17
N THR A 239 -48.37 -7.09 19.36
CA THR A 239 -49.73 -6.67 19.76
C THR A 239 -50.69 -7.76 19.38
N SER A 240 -51.33 -8.27 20.37
CA SER A 240 -52.53 -9.13 20.35
C SER A 240 -53.70 -8.41 19.71
#